data_3f4281a1ec95308c602ef95f6b36db07
#
_entry.id   3f4281a1ec95308c602ef95f6b36db07
#
_cell.length_a   1.000
_cell.length_b   1.000
_cell.length_c   1.000
_cell.angle_alpha   90.00
_cell.angle_beta   90.00
_cell.angle_gamma   90.00
#
_symmetry.space_group_name_H-M   'P 1'
#
loop_
_entity.id
_entity.type
_entity.pdbx_description
1 polymer ?
#
loop_
_entity_poly.entity_id
_entity_poly.type
_entity_poly.pdbx_seq_one_letter_code
_entity_poly.pdbx_strand_id
1 'polypeptide(L)'
;MKLRIRLMLLFTVLSLLMPLLSAPAQAEEEVSPEAFDEEVLLDGEPEADAAGEPDEPTARDAFIDDIIALGKELYDKAGGKYQRAHYKGDIYVCKNFTVYVFRQARSKYRMAEFPDKELKIPNNLPAKKCKPYSYGYCWEEIAASDGNPFVEAAQFLYDSKLSKEENTALAREFMKQVKKGDYFQMTGDYSGGKGAHSAIFISDYDPQTDTVHSMDSNRTGKRINGLRYGKVLFDSKMSIDEWIGFFCRKKCGATLYRLREDIIYAE
;
A
#
# COMPACT_ATOMS: atom_id res chain seq x y z
N MET A 1 -8.63 51.14 28.55
CA MET A 1 -7.18 51.29 28.88
C MET A 1 -6.85 50.26 29.92
N LYS A 2 -6.33 49.08 29.53
CA LYS A 2 -5.82 48.05 30.46
C LYS A 2 -4.49 47.54 29.90
N LEU A 3 -3.46 47.85 30.62
CA LEU A 3 -2.07 47.53 30.41
C LEU A 3 -1.84 46.06 30.75
N ARG A 4 -1.33 45.23 29.80
CA ARG A 4 -0.90 43.86 30.05
C ARG A 4 0.62 43.79 30.08
N ILE A 5 1.13 43.52 31.26
CA ILE A 5 2.53 43.29 31.60
C ILE A 5 2.97 41.97 30.97
N ARG A 6 4.05 42.00 30.17
CA ARG A 6 4.75 40.80 29.69
C ARG A 6 5.78 40.36 30.72
N LEU A 7 5.61 39.19 31.27
CA LEU A 7 6.59 38.53 32.13
C LEU A 7 7.59 37.76 31.27
N MET A 8 8.82 38.21 31.23
CA MET A 8 9.95 37.51 30.61
C MET A 8 10.54 36.54 31.64
N LEU A 9 10.49 35.23 31.38
CA LEU A 9 11.22 34.24 32.19
C LEU A 9 12.53 33.88 31.48
N LEU A 10 13.61 34.24 32.11
CA LEU A 10 14.99 33.90 31.78
C LEU A 10 15.23 32.47 32.26
N PHE A 11 15.55 31.52 31.38
CA PHE A 11 16.06 30.21 31.77
C PHE A 11 17.58 30.16 31.59
N THR A 12 18.25 30.00 32.70
CA THR A 12 19.70 29.85 32.84
C THR A 12 20.10 28.44 32.42
N VAL A 13 21.07 28.36 31.52
CA VAL A 13 21.73 27.12 31.11
C VAL A 13 22.69 26.68 32.20
N LEU A 14 22.46 25.49 32.77
CA LEU A 14 23.40 24.84 33.67
C LEU A 14 24.07 23.68 32.94
N SER A 15 25.34 23.90 32.57
CA SER A 15 26.22 22.88 31.98
C SER A 15 26.72 21.95 33.06
N LEU A 16 26.37 20.65 33.00
CA LEU A 16 26.99 19.62 33.83
C LEU A 16 27.95 18.80 32.97
N LEU A 17 29.25 18.97 33.25
CA LEU A 17 30.31 18.07 32.80
C LEU A 17 30.13 16.69 33.48
N MET A 18 30.12 15.63 32.69
CA MET A 18 30.38 14.27 33.20
C MET A 18 31.73 13.77 32.68
N PRO A 19 32.50 13.07 33.53
CA PRO A 19 33.84 12.60 33.16
C PRO A 19 33.77 11.29 32.35
N LEU A 20 34.73 11.19 31.42
CA LEU A 20 35.06 9.96 30.71
C LEU A 20 35.54 8.87 31.68
N LEU A 21 34.84 7.75 31.73
CA LEU A 21 35.35 6.51 32.30
C LEU A 21 35.77 5.60 31.13
N SER A 22 37.10 5.45 31.03
CA SER A 22 37.75 4.46 30.18
C SER A 22 37.53 3.05 30.73
N ALA A 23 36.99 2.14 29.88
CA ALA A 23 36.95 0.71 30.15
C ALA A 23 38.18 0.03 29.54
N PRO A 24 38.72 -1.02 30.15
CA PRO A 24 39.95 -1.66 29.71
C PRO A 24 39.71 -2.60 28.55
N ALA A 25 40.72 -2.69 27.68
CA ALA A 25 40.85 -3.63 26.59
C ALA A 25 40.82 -5.09 27.09
N GLN A 26 39.98 -5.91 26.52
CA GLN A 26 40.06 -7.36 26.64
C GLN A 26 40.81 -7.95 25.46
N ALA A 27 41.69 -8.89 25.80
CA ALA A 27 42.62 -9.55 24.90
C ALA A 27 41.94 -10.39 23.83
N GLU A 28 42.48 -10.34 22.63
CA GLU A 28 42.18 -11.24 21.51
C GLU A 28 42.75 -12.63 21.83
N GLU A 29 41.89 -13.62 21.82
CA GLU A 29 42.27 -15.02 21.90
C GLU A 29 42.38 -15.55 20.46
N GLU A 30 43.63 -15.79 20.02
CA GLU A 30 43.93 -16.45 18.74
C GLU A 30 43.46 -17.90 18.79
N VAL A 31 42.45 -18.23 17.97
CA VAL A 31 42.08 -19.61 17.67
C VAL A 31 42.76 -20.05 16.38
N SER A 32 43.68 -21.00 16.53
CA SER A 32 44.40 -21.71 15.47
C SER A 32 43.42 -22.48 14.56
N PRO A 33 43.62 -22.49 13.21
CA PRO A 33 42.83 -23.34 12.33
C PRO A 33 43.35 -24.77 12.34
N GLU A 34 42.57 -25.68 12.91
CA GLU A 34 42.80 -27.12 12.64
C GLU A 34 42.21 -27.46 11.27
N ALA A 35 43.12 -28.07 10.46
CA ALA A 35 42.78 -28.62 9.18
C ALA A 35 41.91 -29.87 9.35
N PHE A 36 40.78 -29.90 8.67
CA PHE A 36 40.05 -31.10 8.34
C PHE A 36 40.07 -31.34 6.87
N ASP A 37 40.97 -32.25 6.44
CA ASP A 37 40.87 -32.95 5.18
C ASP A 37 39.76 -34.00 5.33
N GLU A 38 38.68 -33.87 4.61
CA GLU A 38 37.81 -35.00 4.28
C GLU A 38 37.23 -34.82 2.88
N GLU A 39 37.89 -35.46 1.93
CA GLU A 39 37.52 -35.61 0.54
C GLU A 39 36.31 -36.54 0.46
N VAL A 40 35.09 -36.02 0.41
CA VAL A 40 33.89 -36.79 0.07
C VAL A 40 33.50 -36.46 -1.36
N LEU A 41 33.98 -37.33 -2.26
CA LEU A 41 33.48 -37.47 -3.62
C LEU A 41 31.99 -37.88 -3.54
N LEU A 42 31.09 -36.95 -3.77
CA LEU A 42 29.70 -37.21 -4.11
C LEU A 42 29.51 -36.83 -5.58
N ASP A 43 29.74 -37.82 -6.46
CA ASP A 43 29.19 -37.84 -7.81
C ASP A 43 27.66 -37.89 -7.70
N GLY A 44 27.04 -36.74 -7.69
CA GLY A 44 25.61 -36.51 -7.88
C GLY A 44 25.49 -35.38 -8.87
N GLU A 45 25.32 -35.70 -10.15
CA GLU A 45 24.87 -34.69 -11.11
C GLU A 45 23.56 -34.11 -10.56
N PRO A 46 23.44 -32.76 -10.43
CA PRO A 46 22.14 -32.18 -10.10
C PRO A 46 21.21 -32.52 -11.27
N GLU A 47 20.18 -33.34 -10.98
CA GLU A 47 19.03 -33.43 -11.88
C GLU A 47 18.60 -31.98 -12.14
N ALA A 48 18.72 -31.54 -13.39
CA ALA A 48 18.19 -30.29 -13.83
C ALA A 48 16.67 -30.39 -13.60
N ASP A 49 16.19 -29.68 -12.58
CA ASP A 49 14.76 -29.44 -12.40
C ASP A 49 14.23 -29.00 -13.76
N ALA A 50 13.43 -29.85 -14.36
CA ALA A 50 12.74 -29.54 -15.60
C ALA A 50 11.95 -28.27 -15.30
N ALA A 51 12.40 -27.15 -15.89
CA ALA A 51 11.65 -25.90 -15.85
C ALA A 51 10.27 -26.22 -16.38
N GLY A 52 9.29 -26.33 -15.48
CA GLY A 52 7.90 -26.56 -15.85
C GLY A 52 7.50 -25.50 -16.88
N GLU A 53 6.75 -25.89 -17.88
CA GLU A 53 6.17 -24.92 -18.81
C GLU A 53 5.47 -23.85 -17.98
N PRO A 54 5.58 -22.56 -18.38
CA PRO A 54 4.94 -21.49 -17.63
C PRO A 54 3.44 -21.79 -17.55
N ASP A 55 2.92 -21.86 -16.34
CA ASP A 55 1.49 -22.09 -16.10
C ASP A 55 0.68 -21.09 -16.93
N GLU A 56 -0.35 -21.58 -17.64
CA GLU A 56 -1.26 -20.69 -18.37
C GLU A 56 -1.87 -19.65 -17.40
N PRO A 57 -2.01 -18.38 -17.84
CA PRO A 57 -2.57 -17.33 -17.00
C PRO A 57 -3.95 -17.75 -16.46
N THR A 58 -4.13 -17.64 -15.16
CA THR A 58 -5.40 -17.95 -14.52
C THR A 58 -6.46 -16.89 -14.86
N ALA A 59 -7.75 -17.21 -14.67
CA ALA A 59 -8.81 -16.21 -14.83
C ALA A 59 -8.63 -15.01 -13.88
N ARG A 60 -8.03 -15.24 -12.71
CA ARG A 60 -7.64 -14.17 -11.78
C ARG A 60 -6.59 -13.25 -12.39
N ASP A 61 -5.55 -13.81 -13.00
CA ASP A 61 -4.50 -13.03 -13.65
C ASP A 61 -5.05 -12.21 -14.82
N ALA A 62 -5.89 -12.83 -15.64
CA ALA A 62 -6.59 -12.14 -16.72
C ALA A 62 -7.50 -11.02 -16.21
N PHE A 63 -8.16 -11.19 -15.06
CA PHE A 63 -8.95 -10.12 -14.44
C PHE A 63 -8.06 -8.95 -13.99
N ILE A 64 -6.90 -9.24 -13.39
CA ILE A 64 -5.91 -8.23 -13.00
C ILE A 64 -5.42 -7.47 -14.25
N ASP A 65 -5.11 -8.17 -15.33
CA ASP A 65 -4.64 -7.55 -16.57
C ASP A 65 -5.72 -6.70 -17.24
N ASP A 66 -6.98 -7.14 -17.26
CA ASP A 66 -8.12 -6.33 -17.73
C ASP A 66 -8.27 -5.04 -16.91
N ILE A 67 -8.12 -5.08 -15.59
CA ILE A 67 -8.17 -3.92 -14.69
C ILE A 67 -7.04 -2.94 -15.04
N ILE A 68 -5.83 -3.44 -15.21
CA ILE A 68 -4.64 -2.63 -15.52
C ILE A 68 -4.78 -1.99 -16.92
N ALA A 69 -5.21 -2.77 -17.91
CA ALA A 69 -5.43 -2.28 -19.27
C ALA A 69 -6.49 -1.15 -19.31
N LEU A 70 -7.59 -1.32 -18.59
CA LEU A 70 -8.63 -0.30 -18.47
C LEU A 70 -8.13 0.95 -17.75
N GLY A 71 -7.31 0.79 -16.71
CA GLY A 71 -6.67 1.91 -16.01
C GLY A 71 -5.74 2.70 -16.94
N LYS A 72 -4.99 2.01 -17.81
CA LYS A 72 -4.16 2.63 -18.83
C LYS A 72 -4.99 3.38 -19.87
N GLU A 73 -6.06 2.80 -20.36
CA GLU A 73 -6.98 3.47 -21.31
C GLU A 73 -7.53 4.78 -20.73
N LEU A 74 -7.95 4.75 -19.46
CA LEU A 74 -8.44 5.95 -18.78
C LEU A 74 -7.35 7.02 -18.61
N TYR A 75 -6.12 6.61 -18.34
CA TYR A 75 -4.97 7.50 -18.26
C TYR A 75 -4.68 8.14 -19.62
N ASP A 76 -4.62 7.36 -20.70
CA ASP A 76 -4.37 7.83 -22.07
C ASP A 76 -5.47 8.82 -22.50
N LYS A 77 -6.73 8.49 -22.23
CA LYS A 77 -7.88 9.35 -22.51
C LYS A 77 -7.87 10.66 -21.72
N ALA A 78 -7.40 10.62 -20.47
CA ALA A 78 -7.24 11.82 -19.64
C ALA A 78 -6.09 12.71 -20.11
N GLY A 79 -5.14 12.16 -20.90
CA GLY A 79 -4.00 12.88 -21.48
C GLY A 79 -3.08 13.51 -20.45
N GLY A 80 -2.98 12.96 -19.24
CA GLY A 80 -2.14 13.46 -18.17
C GLY A 80 -2.53 14.85 -17.63
N LYS A 81 -3.71 15.36 -17.97
CA LYS A 81 -4.17 16.70 -17.60
C LYS A 81 -4.95 16.69 -16.28
N TYR A 82 -4.91 17.83 -15.59
CA TYR A 82 -5.79 18.05 -14.45
C TYR A 82 -7.21 18.35 -14.93
N GLN A 83 -8.17 17.63 -14.38
CA GLN A 83 -9.58 17.82 -14.64
C GLN A 83 -10.33 18.14 -13.35
N ARG A 84 -11.44 18.87 -13.45
CA ARG A 84 -12.29 19.16 -12.32
C ARG A 84 -12.81 17.86 -11.70
N ALA A 85 -12.53 17.65 -10.42
CA ALA A 85 -12.96 16.46 -9.70
C ALA A 85 -14.32 16.72 -9.05
N HIS A 86 -15.34 16.00 -9.51
CA HIS A 86 -16.67 15.96 -8.91
C HIS A 86 -16.80 14.69 -8.06
N TYR A 87 -17.34 14.78 -6.86
CA TYR A 87 -17.42 13.63 -5.96
C TYR A 87 -18.40 12.53 -6.40
N LYS A 88 -19.29 12.80 -7.36
CA LYS A 88 -20.25 11.80 -7.85
C LYS A 88 -19.76 11.22 -9.19
N GLY A 89 -19.29 9.96 -9.13
CA GLY A 89 -19.05 9.15 -10.32
C GLY A 89 -17.83 9.50 -11.18
N ASP A 90 -17.06 10.52 -10.79
CA ASP A 90 -15.97 11.05 -11.59
C ASP A 90 -14.66 10.29 -11.33
N ILE A 91 -14.02 9.79 -12.39
CA ILE A 91 -12.73 9.07 -12.33
C ILE A 91 -11.57 9.93 -11.81
N TYR A 92 -11.73 11.23 -11.70
CA TYR A 92 -10.74 12.15 -11.09
C TYR A 92 -10.81 12.18 -9.56
N VAL A 93 -11.57 11.26 -8.97
CA VAL A 93 -11.60 10.98 -7.53
C VAL A 93 -11.10 9.57 -7.29
N CYS A 94 -10.10 9.40 -6.43
CA CYS A 94 -9.36 8.16 -6.22
C CYS A 94 -10.25 6.90 -6.10
N LYS A 95 -11.22 6.93 -5.20
CA LYS A 95 -12.15 5.80 -5.02
C LYS A 95 -13.03 5.53 -6.25
N ASN A 96 -13.46 6.58 -6.93
CA ASN A 96 -14.31 6.41 -8.11
C ASN A 96 -13.54 5.77 -9.24
N PHE A 97 -12.27 6.17 -9.42
CA PHE A 97 -11.37 5.57 -10.39
C PHE A 97 -11.17 4.07 -10.09
N THR A 98 -10.74 3.73 -8.88
CA THR A 98 -10.45 2.34 -8.51
C THR A 98 -11.69 1.45 -8.60
N VAL A 99 -12.82 1.89 -8.04
CA VAL A 99 -14.08 1.13 -8.13
C VAL A 99 -14.58 1.01 -9.57
N TYR A 100 -14.38 2.05 -10.39
CA TYR A 100 -14.79 2.04 -11.79
C TYR A 100 -14.07 0.95 -12.59
N VAL A 101 -12.73 0.87 -12.51
CA VAL A 101 -11.97 -0.11 -13.30
C VAL A 101 -12.33 -1.55 -12.91
N PHE A 102 -12.49 -1.85 -11.64
CA PHE A 102 -12.95 -3.17 -11.20
C PHE A 102 -14.36 -3.49 -11.70
N ARG A 103 -15.28 -2.54 -11.64
CA ARG A 103 -16.67 -2.72 -12.08
C ARG A 103 -16.80 -2.94 -13.58
N GLN A 104 -15.98 -2.27 -14.37
CA GLN A 104 -16.01 -2.44 -15.84
C GLN A 104 -15.43 -3.78 -16.26
N ALA A 105 -14.35 -4.22 -15.62
CA ALA A 105 -13.69 -5.48 -15.96
C ALA A 105 -14.45 -6.74 -15.49
N ARG A 106 -15.25 -6.66 -14.42
CA ARG A 106 -15.80 -7.81 -13.69
C ARG A 106 -16.77 -8.72 -14.47
N SER A 107 -17.39 -8.24 -15.54
CA SER A 107 -18.50 -8.95 -16.20
C SER A 107 -18.12 -10.33 -16.73
N LYS A 108 -16.84 -10.52 -17.09
CA LYS A 108 -16.27 -11.76 -17.63
C LYS A 108 -15.89 -12.78 -16.55
N TYR A 109 -16.05 -12.45 -15.26
CA TYR A 109 -15.49 -13.22 -14.16
C TYR A 109 -16.53 -13.56 -13.10
N ARG A 110 -16.33 -14.72 -12.44
CA ARG A 110 -17.14 -15.21 -11.32
C ARG A 110 -16.20 -15.75 -10.24
N MET A 111 -16.74 -16.07 -9.08
CA MET A 111 -16.07 -16.91 -8.09
C MET A 111 -16.49 -18.35 -8.30
N ALA A 112 -15.57 -19.30 -8.24
CA ALA A 112 -15.86 -20.73 -8.42
C ALA A 112 -16.87 -21.24 -7.40
N GLU A 113 -16.81 -20.72 -6.17
CA GLU A 113 -17.76 -21.04 -5.10
C GLU A 113 -19.19 -20.51 -5.39
N PHE A 114 -19.32 -19.45 -6.20
CA PHE A 114 -20.60 -18.79 -6.53
C PHE A 114 -20.69 -18.45 -8.02
N PRO A 115 -20.71 -19.48 -8.92
CA PRO A 115 -20.60 -19.26 -10.37
C PRO A 115 -21.78 -18.48 -10.96
N ASP A 116 -22.96 -18.60 -10.38
CA ASP A 116 -24.18 -17.90 -10.82
C ASP A 116 -24.24 -16.43 -10.35
N LYS A 117 -23.29 -15.99 -9.52
CA LYS A 117 -23.32 -14.64 -8.95
C LYS A 117 -22.34 -13.71 -9.65
N GLU A 118 -22.83 -12.54 -10.05
CA GLU A 118 -21.96 -11.47 -10.49
C GLU A 118 -21.05 -10.99 -9.37
N LEU A 119 -19.80 -10.67 -9.72
CA LEU A 119 -18.87 -10.06 -8.78
C LEU A 119 -19.37 -8.68 -8.34
N LYS A 120 -19.43 -8.49 -7.04
CA LYS A 120 -19.89 -7.24 -6.42
C LYS A 120 -18.72 -6.47 -5.88
N ILE A 121 -18.30 -5.46 -6.62
CA ILE A 121 -17.20 -4.61 -6.21
C ILE A 121 -17.69 -3.65 -5.11
N PRO A 122 -17.15 -3.75 -3.89
CA PRO A 122 -17.58 -2.90 -2.79
C PRO A 122 -17.35 -1.42 -3.08
N ASN A 123 -18.23 -0.58 -2.57
CA ASN A 123 -17.96 0.84 -2.44
C ASN A 123 -16.98 1.05 -1.30
N ASN A 124 -15.78 1.49 -1.60
CA ASN A 124 -14.77 1.65 -0.57
C ASN A 124 -14.95 2.87 0.29
N LEU A 125 -16.01 3.64 0.15
CA LEU A 125 -16.06 4.85 0.88
C LEU A 125 -17.23 5.62 1.09
N PRO A 126 -16.90 6.40 2.13
CA PRO A 126 -16.66 6.09 3.51
C PRO A 126 -17.99 6.17 4.20
N ALA A 127 -18.82 5.22 3.94
CA ALA A 127 -20.10 5.17 4.66
C ALA A 127 -19.88 5.03 6.17
N LYS A 128 -18.74 4.48 6.59
CA LYS A 128 -18.42 4.31 8.01
C LYS A 128 -17.06 4.91 8.35
N LYS A 129 -17.03 5.72 9.41
CA LYS A 129 -15.79 6.10 10.09
C LYS A 129 -15.28 4.88 10.84
N CYS A 130 -14.14 4.36 10.46
CA CYS A 130 -13.49 3.30 11.19
C CYS A 130 -12.86 3.86 12.45
N LYS A 131 -13.49 3.61 13.60
CA LYS A 131 -12.87 3.94 14.89
C LYS A 131 -11.65 3.04 15.14
N PRO A 132 -10.54 3.57 15.66
CA PRO A 132 -10.35 4.95 16.14
C PRO A 132 -9.95 5.98 15.05
N TYR A 133 -10.05 5.65 13.79
CA TYR A 133 -9.53 6.44 12.67
C TYR A 133 -10.59 7.45 12.20
N SER A 134 -10.13 8.63 11.79
CA SER A 134 -11.02 9.75 11.45
C SER A 134 -11.71 9.58 10.10
N TYR A 135 -11.16 8.73 9.20
CA TYR A 135 -11.70 8.45 7.87
C TYR A 135 -11.62 6.97 7.58
N GLY A 136 -12.61 6.47 6.83
CA GLY A 136 -12.64 5.08 6.47
C GLY A 136 -11.57 4.70 5.45
N TYR A 137 -10.63 3.92 5.89
CA TYR A 137 -9.91 3.02 5.03
C TYR A 137 -10.54 1.61 5.13
N CYS A 138 -11.65 1.52 5.85
CA CYS A 138 -12.45 0.33 5.94
C CYS A 138 -13.25 0.15 4.67
N TRP A 139 -13.22 -1.06 4.21
CA TRP A 139 -14.01 -1.54 3.12
C TRP A 139 -15.48 -1.71 3.54
N GLU A 140 -16.41 -1.57 2.61
CA GLU A 140 -17.80 -1.97 2.84
C GLU A 140 -17.83 -3.49 3.01
N GLU A 141 -18.32 -3.97 4.14
CA GLU A 141 -18.45 -5.41 4.40
C GLU A 141 -19.49 -6.01 3.45
N ILE A 142 -19.01 -6.77 2.49
CA ILE A 142 -19.81 -7.60 1.60
C ILE A 142 -19.27 -9.02 1.74
N ALA A 143 -20.13 -9.97 2.08
CA ALA A 143 -19.71 -11.37 2.17
C ALA A 143 -19.31 -11.93 0.80
N ALA A 144 -18.42 -12.93 0.78
CA ALA A 144 -18.10 -13.65 -0.44
C ALA A 144 -19.38 -14.25 -1.07
N SER A 145 -20.27 -14.82 -0.26
CA SER A 145 -21.58 -15.32 -0.69
C SER A 145 -22.46 -14.26 -1.38
N ASP A 146 -22.17 -12.99 -1.21
CA ASP A 146 -22.83 -11.88 -1.89
C ASP A 146 -22.09 -11.39 -3.13
N GLY A 147 -21.00 -12.07 -3.52
CA GLY A 147 -20.24 -11.79 -4.72
C GLY A 147 -18.99 -10.93 -4.51
N ASN A 148 -18.54 -10.72 -3.26
CA ASN A 148 -17.30 -9.96 -3.00
C ASN A 148 -16.06 -10.78 -3.42
N PRO A 149 -15.32 -10.34 -4.47
CA PRO A 149 -14.17 -11.10 -4.97
C PRO A 149 -12.88 -10.84 -4.17
N PHE A 150 -12.93 -10.06 -3.10
CA PHE A 150 -11.73 -9.66 -2.38
C PHE A 150 -11.59 -10.34 -1.03
N VAL A 151 -10.33 -10.51 -0.64
CA VAL A 151 -9.92 -10.81 0.74
C VAL A 151 -9.02 -9.69 1.24
N GLU A 152 -9.02 -9.46 2.56
CA GLU A 152 -8.02 -8.63 3.20
C GLU A 152 -6.69 -9.40 3.20
N ALA A 153 -5.70 -8.91 2.44
CA ALA A 153 -4.39 -9.54 2.34
C ALA A 153 -3.46 -9.08 3.45
N ALA A 154 -3.53 -7.80 3.79
CA ALA A 154 -2.74 -7.21 4.88
C ALA A 154 -3.37 -5.92 5.38
N GLN A 155 -3.12 -5.60 6.65
CA GLN A 155 -3.54 -4.34 7.26
C GLN A 155 -2.42 -3.76 8.12
N PHE A 156 -2.22 -2.46 8.04
CA PHE A 156 -1.40 -1.67 8.95
C PHE A 156 -2.24 -0.62 9.65
N LEU A 157 -2.16 -0.58 10.97
CA LEU A 157 -2.78 0.44 11.80
C LEU A 157 -1.71 1.08 12.69
N TYR A 158 -1.58 2.40 12.65
CA TYR A 158 -0.64 3.11 13.51
C TYR A 158 -0.98 2.89 14.98
N ASP A 159 -0.07 2.29 15.74
CA ASP A 159 -0.21 2.12 17.20
C ASP A 159 0.50 3.27 17.93
N SER A 160 -0.28 4.06 18.66
CA SER A 160 0.23 5.16 19.46
C SER A 160 1.03 4.73 20.72
N LYS A 161 1.06 3.42 21.03
CA LYS A 161 1.87 2.88 22.12
C LYS A 161 3.30 2.55 21.68
N LEU A 162 3.50 2.39 20.37
CA LEU A 162 4.81 2.13 19.79
C LEU A 162 5.51 3.43 19.42
N SER A 163 6.83 3.38 19.35
CA SER A 163 7.66 4.47 18.81
C SER A 163 7.35 4.71 17.33
N LYS A 164 7.84 5.82 16.82
CA LYS A 164 7.74 6.12 15.38
C LYS A 164 8.50 5.09 14.55
N GLU A 165 9.67 4.70 15.02
CA GLU A 165 10.58 3.74 14.39
C GLU A 165 9.94 2.36 14.29
N GLU A 166 9.32 1.86 15.38
CA GLU A 166 8.60 0.60 15.40
C GLU A 166 7.38 0.62 14.44
N ASN A 167 6.59 1.69 14.46
CA ASN A 167 5.48 1.84 13.51
C ASN A 167 5.98 1.87 12.06
N THR A 168 7.11 2.54 11.78
CA THR A 168 7.69 2.58 10.43
C THR A 168 8.15 1.20 9.99
N ALA A 169 8.78 0.42 10.87
CA ALA A 169 9.21 -0.95 10.57
C ALA A 169 8.00 -1.84 10.22
N LEU A 170 6.93 -1.78 11.01
CA LEU A 170 5.68 -2.51 10.72
C LEU A 170 5.04 -2.07 9.40
N ALA A 171 5.05 -0.77 9.11
CA ALA A 171 4.53 -0.23 7.85
C ALA A 171 5.37 -0.70 6.64
N ARG A 172 6.70 -0.86 6.78
CA ARG A 172 7.55 -1.42 5.73
C ARG A 172 7.23 -2.89 5.47
N GLU A 173 7.08 -3.70 6.52
CA GLU A 173 6.68 -5.11 6.37
C GLU A 173 5.29 -5.25 5.72
N PHE A 174 4.36 -4.35 6.03
CA PHE A 174 3.07 -4.28 5.34
C PHE A 174 3.24 -3.97 3.85
N MET A 175 4.04 -2.97 3.46
CA MET A 175 4.23 -2.59 2.06
C MET A 175 4.98 -3.63 1.23
N LYS A 176 5.84 -4.45 1.85
CA LYS A 176 6.51 -5.57 1.18
C LYS A 176 5.56 -6.70 0.75
N GLN A 177 4.35 -6.72 1.27
CA GLN A 177 3.32 -7.69 0.90
C GLN A 177 2.53 -7.33 -0.36
N VAL A 178 2.80 -6.15 -0.94
CA VAL A 178 2.12 -5.67 -2.16
C VAL A 178 2.34 -6.63 -3.31
N LYS A 179 1.24 -6.98 -3.98
CA LYS A 179 1.20 -7.77 -5.21
C LYS A 179 0.47 -7.03 -6.32
N LYS A 180 0.81 -7.36 -7.57
CA LYS A 180 0.11 -6.89 -8.76
C LYS A 180 -1.39 -7.19 -8.62
N GLY A 181 -2.22 -6.18 -8.89
CA GLY A 181 -3.67 -6.27 -8.76
C GLY A 181 -4.23 -5.92 -7.37
N ASP A 182 -3.39 -5.73 -6.36
CA ASP A 182 -3.87 -5.35 -5.03
C ASP A 182 -4.57 -3.98 -5.06
N TYR A 183 -5.78 -3.96 -4.53
CA TYR A 183 -6.50 -2.74 -4.23
C TYR A 183 -6.05 -2.20 -2.87
N PHE A 184 -5.47 -1.01 -2.91
CA PHE A 184 -4.95 -0.33 -1.74
C PHE A 184 -5.89 0.76 -1.27
N GLN A 185 -6.17 0.79 0.02
CA GLN A 185 -6.93 1.85 0.66
C GLN A 185 -6.25 2.33 1.93
N MET A 186 -6.12 3.63 2.08
CA MET A 186 -5.48 4.22 3.26
C MET A 186 -6.24 5.42 3.81
N THR A 187 -6.02 5.69 5.09
CA THR A 187 -6.20 7.01 5.70
C THR A 187 -4.83 7.65 5.84
N GLY A 188 -4.62 8.77 5.19
CA GLY A 188 -3.36 9.50 5.19
C GLY A 188 -3.46 10.88 5.82
N ASP A 189 -2.31 11.45 6.12
CA ASP A 189 -2.17 12.84 6.55
C ASP A 189 -1.47 13.62 5.44
N TYR A 190 -2.21 14.49 4.79
CA TYR A 190 -1.77 15.31 3.67
C TYR A 190 -1.61 16.75 4.12
N SER A 191 -0.95 17.58 3.34
CA SER A 191 -0.79 19.02 3.60
C SER A 191 -2.11 19.78 3.84
N GLY A 192 -3.23 19.20 3.40
CA GLY A 192 -4.60 19.72 3.61
C GLY A 192 -5.37 19.03 4.73
N GLY A 193 -4.71 18.19 5.55
CA GLY A 193 -5.32 17.42 6.62
C GLY A 193 -5.52 15.94 6.29
N LYS A 194 -6.14 15.21 7.21
CA LYS A 194 -6.40 13.78 7.05
C LYS A 194 -7.45 13.51 5.99
N GLY A 195 -7.17 12.54 5.14
CA GLY A 195 -8.06 12.11 4.08
C GLY A 195 -7.89 10.64 3.74
N ALA A 196 -8.87 10.06 3.05
CA ALA A 196 -8.75 8.73 2.50
C ALA A 196 -8.18 8.79 1.08
N HIS A 197 -7.41 7.77 0.70
CA HIS A 197 -6.93 7.58 -0.66
C HIS A 197 -7.03 6.12 -1.05
N SER A 198 -7.24 5.88 -2.35
CA SER A 198 -7.32 4.55 -2.94
C SER A 198 -6.43 4.49 -4.17
N ALA A 199 -5.74 3.37 -4.33
CA ALA A 199 -4.89 3.07 -5.48
C ALA A 199 -5.01 1.58 -5.86
N ILE A 200 -4.48 1.21 -7.01
CA ILE A 200 -4.30 -0.18 -7.41
C ILE A 200 -2.81 -0.34 -7.73
N PHE A 201 -2.18 -1.34 -7.12
CA PHE A 201 -0.80 -1.67 -7.46
C PHE A 201 -0.76 -2.48 -8.75
N ILE A 202 0.12 -2.08 -9.68
CA ILE A 202 0.27 -2.71 -10.99
C ILE A 202 1.54 -3.55 -11.12
N SER A 203 2.31 -3.62 -10.03
CA SER A 203 3.45 -4.52 -9.88
C SER A 203 3.46 -5.11 -8.47
N ASP A 204 4.19 -6.20 -8.30
CA ASP A 204 4.66 -6.64 -7.01
C ASP A 204 5.61 -5.60 -6.41
N TYR A 205 5.81 -5.67 -5.10
CA TYR A 205 6.92 -4.98 -4.46
C TYR A 205 8.25 -5.47 -5.04
N ASP A 206 9.09 -4.53 -5.45
CA ASP A 206 10.43 -4.80 -5.95
C ASP A 206 11.46 -4.61 -4.82
N PRO A 207 12.05 -5.69 -4.29
CA PRO A 207 13.04 -5.61 -3.22
C PRO A 207 14.39 -5.02 -3.68
N GLN A 208 14.69 -5.00 -4.98
CA GLN A 208 15.95 -4.47 -5.49
C GLN A 208 15.95 -2.94 -5.51
N THR A 209 14.81 -2.34 -5.82
CA THR A 209 14.67 -0.89 -5.88
C THR A 209 13.85 -0.29 -4.73
N ASP A 210 13.32 -1.14 -3.85
CA ASP A 210 12.45 -0.76 -2.71
C ASP A 210 11.23 0.07 -3.16
N THR A 211 10.62 -0.32 -4.29
CA THR A 211 9.54 0.42 -4.93
C THR A 211 8.35 -0.45 -5.28
N VAL A 212 7.23 0.23 -5.54
CA VAL A 212 6.01 -0.32 -6.13
C VAL A 212 5.52 0.60 -7.24
N HIS A 213 4.82 0.04 -8.21
CA HIS A 213 4.15 0.78 -9.26
C HIS A 213 2.64 0.79 -9.02
N SER A 214 2.01 1.92 -9.25
CA SER A 214 0.58 2.08 -8.99
C SER A 214 -0.14 2.85 -10.08
N MET A 215 -1.47 2.66 -10.12
CA MET A 215 -2.40 3.53 -10.80
C MET A 215 -3.43 4.07 -9.81
N ASP A 216 -3.72 5.35 -9.92
CA ASP A 216 -4.68 6.03 -9.06
C ASP A 216 -5.18 7.34 -9.71
N SER A 217 -6.06 8.03 -9.02
CA SER A 217 -6.36 9.41 -9.37
C SER A 217 -6.39 10.32 -8.15
N ASN A 218 -6.20 11.61 -8.38
CA ASN A 218 -6.28 12.65 -7.34
C ASN A 218 -5.23 12.56 -6.20
N ARG A 219 -4.22 11.68 -6.26
CA ARG A 219 -3.12 11.69 -5.29
C ARG A 219 -2.37 13.03 -5.34
N THR A 220 -2.14 13.53 -6.53
CA THR A 220 -1.53 14.84 -6.79
C THR A 220 -2.57 15.96 -6.99
N GLY A 221 -3.76 15.81 -6.42
CA GLY A 221 -4.86 16.74 -6.59
C GLY A 221 -4.53 18.17 -6.12
N LYS A 222 -5.12 19.16 -6.77
CA LYS A 222 -4.94 20.58 -6.45
C LYS A 222 -6.28 21.32 -6.33
N ARG A 223 -6.23 22.49 -5.69
CA ARG A 223 -7.38 23.40 -5.64
C ARG A 223 -7.07 24.65 -6.48
N ILE A 224 -8.00 25.03 -7.33
CA ILE A 224 -7.95 26.26 -8.13
C ILE A 224 -9.29 26.97 -7.91
N ASN A 225 -9.26 28.20 -7.40
CA ASN A 225 -10.45 28.99 -7.07
C ASN A 225 -11.47 28.19 -6.22
N GLY A 226 -10.97 27.47 -5.21
CA GLY A 226 -11.80 26.66 -4.31
C GLY A 226 -12.29 25.31 -4.90
N LEU A 227 -12.16 25.11 -6.20
CA LEU A 227 -12.55 23.89 -6.88
C LEU A 227 -11.44 22.85 -6.83
N ARG A 228 -11.79 21.58 -6.66
CA ARG A 228 -10.84 20.46 -6.66
C ARG A 228 -10.61 19.97 -8.09
N TYR A 229 -9.35 19.75 -8.41
CA TYR A 229 -8.89 19.13 -9.64
C TYR A 229 -8.08 17.89 -9.33
N GLY A 230 -8.36 16.81 -10.03
CA GLY A 230 -7.62 15.54 -9.96
C GLY A 230 -6.90 15.26 -11.27
N LYS A 231 -5.98 14.32 -11.22
CA LYS A 231 -5.24 13.81 -12.37
C LYS A 231 -5.22 12.29 -12.26
N VAL A 232 -5.50 11.60 -13.34
CA VAL A 232 -5.28 10.15 -13.44
C VAL A 232 -3.78 9.92 -13.56
N LEU A 233 -3.27 8.98 -12.79
CA LEU A 233 -1.89 8.52 -12.81
C LEU A 233 -1.86 7.04 -13.20
N PHE A 234 -0.89 6.67 -14.00
CA PHE A 234 -0.64 5.29 -14.41
C PHE A 234 0.87 5.04 -14.38
N ASP A 235 1.27 3.83 -14.02
CA ASP A 235 2.66 3.42 -13.87
C ASP A 235 3.49 4.38 -13.01
N SER A 236 2.89 4.81 -11.92
CA SER A 236 3.53 5.72 -10.99
C SER A 236 4.44 4.96 -10.04
N LYS A 237 5.75 4.97 -10.35
CA LYS A 237 6.78 4.39 -9.51
C LYS A 237 7.00 5.24 -8.26
N MET A 238 6.94 4.61 -7.08
CA MET A 238 7.23 5.24 -5.79
C MET A 238 7.96 4.27 -4.88
N SER A 239 8.85 4.78 -4.03
CA SER A 239 9.41 4.00 -2.94
C SER A 239 8.33 3.65 -1.90
N ILE A 240 8.51 2.54 -1.19
CA ILE A 240 7.58 2.20 -0.10
C ILE A 240 7.65 3.25 1.02
N ASP A 241 8.78 3.93 1.22
CA ASP A 241 8.90 5.00 2.21
C ASP A 241 8.05 6.24 1.86
N GLU A 242 7.91 6.58 0.58
CA GLU A 242 7.01 7.64 0.15
C GLU A 242 5.54 7.28 0.46
N TRP A 243 5.11 6.03 0.22
CA TRP A 243 3.79 5.55 0.59
C TRP A 243 3.58 5.58 2.10
N ILE A 244 4.53 5.05 2.87
CA ILE A 244 4.53 5.03 4.34
C ILE A 244 4.41 6.44 4.90
N GLY A 245 5.09 7.41 4.28
CA GLY A 245 5.00 8.82 4.63
C GLY A 245 3.57 9.37 4.67
N PHE A 246 2.63 8.80 3.92
CA PHE A 246 1.21 9.22 3.94
C PHE A 246 0.43 8.60 5.09
N PHE A 247 0.58 7.31 5.38
CA PHE A 247 -0.32 6.58 6.26
C PHE A 247 0.29 6.15 7.60
N CYS A 248 1.62 6.10 7.76
CA CYS A 248 2.27 5.77 9.03
C CYS A 248 2.26 6.98 9.98
N ARG A 249 1.08 7.38 10.40
CA ARG A 249 0.83 8.54 11.27
C ARG A 249 -0.30 8.26 12.23
N LYS A 250 -0.30 8.95 13.37
CA LYS A 250 -1.33 8.81 14.41
C LYS A 250 -2.73 8.92 13.83
N LYS A 251 -3.57 7.92 14.12
CA LYS A 251 -4.95 7.77 13.60
C LYS A 251 -5.02 7.56 12.09
N CYS A 252 -3.97 7.04 11.47
CA CYS A 252 -3.93 6.62 10.08
C CYS A 252 -3.64 5.13 9.99
N GLY A 253 -3.84 4.56 8.80
CA GLY A 253 -3.58 3.16 8.52
C GLY A 253 -3.86 2.87 7.05
N ALA A 254 -3.59 1.64 6.65
CA ALA A 254 -3.80 1.17 5.29
C ALA A 254 -4.19 -0.30 5.27
N THR A 255 -4.86 -0.71 4.21
CA THR A 255 -5.25 -2.10 3.97
C THR A 255 -4.99 -2.46 2.51
N LEU A 256 -4.47 -3.64 2.27
CA LEU A 256 -4.38 -4.30 0.97
C LEU A 256 -5.53 -5.29 0.84
N TYR A 257 -6.30 -5.14 -0.22
CA TYR A 257 -7.32 -6.10 -0.62
C TYR A 257 -6.89 -6.78 -1.90
N ARG A 258 -6.92 -8.10 -1.89
CA ARG A 258 -6.46 -8.94 -2.99
C ARG A 258 -7.63 -9.72 -3.59
N LEU A 259 -7.64 -9.87 -4.91
CA LEU A 259 -8.58 -10.77 -5.54
C LEU A 259 -8.36 -12.21 -5.05
N ARG A 260 -9.44 -12.91 -4.78
CA ARG A 260 -9.44 -14.32 -4.39
C ARG A 260 -8.81 -15.17 -5.47
N GLU A 261 -8.24 -16.29 -5.07
CA GLU A 261 -7.61 -17.24 -6.00
C GLU A 261 -8.65 -18.02 -6.82
N ASP A 262 -9.87 -18.18 -6.31
CA ASP A 262 -10.97 -18.93 -6.91
C ASP A 262 -11.79 -18.14 -7.96
N ILE A 263 -11.18 -17.12 -8.58
CA ILE A 263 -11.79 -16.43 -9.72
C ILE A 263 -11.74 -17.33 -10.96
N ILE A 264 -12.89 -17.45 -11.65
CA ILE A 264 -13.07 -18.19 -12.90
C ILE A 264 -13.68 -17.28 -13.97
N TYR A 265 -13.63 -17.71 -15.23
CA TYR A 265 -14.39 -17.05 -16.30
C TYR A 265 -15.89 -17.30 -16.12
N ALA A 266 -16.71 -16.30 -16.45
CA ALA A 266 -18.14 -16.47 -16.58
C ALA A 266 -18.43 -17.34 -17.82
N GLU A 267 -19.34 -18.30 -17.68
CA GLU A 267 -19.86 -19.07 -18.81
C GLU A 267 -20.76 -18.21 -19.72
#